data_3a1b5210a6d28d916ddb60a74609aa39
#
_entry.id   3a1b5210a6d28d916ddb60a74609aa39
#
_cell.length_a   1.000
_cell.length_b   1.000
_cell.length_c   1.000
_cell.angle_alpha   90.00
_cell.angle_beta   90.00
_cell.angle_gamma   90.00
#
_symmetry.space_group_name_H-M   'P 1'
#
loop_
_entity.id
_entity.type
_entity.pdbx_description
1 polymer ?
#
loop_
_entity_poly.entity_id
_entity_poly.type
_entity_poly.pdbx_seq_one_letter_code
_entity_poly.pdbx_strand_id
1 'polypeptide(L)'
;IGTETRGVDLPHINQNFETNIKGIYIAGELGGMGLIKNSVEQGQQAIESILKSKKPSKEGVSDVIIIGAGPAGISATLASKKHGLTSKTFEQDSLGGTVYTFPRAKIVMTSPMNLPLHGKVKLYDTSKDELLQLWNKVITDNNIVINENTKVENIIPQQDGTFKVVTANGDEFLGNHVLISIGRRGSPRKLNIPGEVSTKVAYRLLEPERISNKNIVVVGGGDSAMEAAMLLKDDNNVTLLCRNDNFTRSKPKNRELINNCIEDNSLLVVFNSNLLSINDESCIYKVNDQEDSKQVKNDLVYIFAGGELPTKFLEKPGVKITKRFGYIMKKHS
;
A
#
# COMPACT_ATOMS: atom_id res chain seq x y z
N ILE A 1 -10.26 -5.23 13.44
CA ILE A 1 -8.82 -5.38 13.52
C ILE A 1 -8.52 -6.74 14.11
N GLY A 2 -8.17 -7.72 13.29
CA GLY A 2 -8.02 -9.10 13.72
C GLY A 2 -9.33 -9.80 14.06
N THR A 3 -9.29 -11.10 14.21
CA THR A 3 -10.37 -11.93 14.79
C THR A 3 -9.86 -12.57 16.07
N GLU A 4 -10.71 -13.24 16.82
CA GLU A 4 -10.28 -13.98 18.04
C GLU A 4 -9.19 -15.01 17.72
N THR A 5 -9.23 -15.60 16.54
CA THR A 5 -8.28 -16.63 16.09
C THR A 5 -7.15 -16.10 15.23
N ARG A 6 -7.28 -14.90 14.65
CA ARG A 6 -6.30 -14.32 13.73
C ARG A 6 -5.83 -12.96 14.23
N GLY A 7 -4.66 -12.94 14.84
CA GLY A 7 -3.99 -11.71 15.24
C GLY A 7 -3.48 -10.90 14.06
N VAL A 8 -3.37 -9.60 14.28
CA VAL A 8 -2.84 -8.62 13.35
C VAL A 8 -1.65 -7.94 13.98
N ASP A 9 -0.51 -7.97 13.29
CA ASP A 9 0.69 -7.28 13.72
C ASP A 9 0.53 -5.78 13.49
N LEU A 10 0.65 -4.99 14.56
CA LEU A 10 0.55 -3.54 14.56
C LEU A 10 1.72 -2.92 15.31
N PRO A 11 2.26 -1.79 14.82
CA PRO A 11 3.25 -1.04 15.57
C PRO A 11 2.66 -0.50 16.88
N HIS A 12 3.50 -0.42 17.90
CA HIS A 12 3.13 0.25 19.14
C HIS A 12 3.11 1.76 18.93
N ILE A 13 1.95 2.37 19.15
CA ILE A 13 1.76 3.83 19.11
C ILE A 13 0.94 4.26 20.33
N ASN A 14 1.27 5.43 20.87
CA ASN A 14 0.51 6.07 21.93
C ASN A 14 -0.61 6.98 21.38
N GLN A 15 -1.32 7.68 22.25
CA GLN A 15 -2.42 8.58 21.88
C GLN A 15 -1.96 9.79 21.04
N ASN A 16 -0.68 10.11 21.06
CA ASN A 16 -0.06 11.18 20.29
C ASN A 16 0.57 10.70 18.98
N PHE A 17 0.24 9.49 18.53
CA PHE A 17 0.82 8.84 17.34
C PHE A 17 2.31 8.52 17.44
N GLU A 18 2.96 8.75 18.57
CA GLU A 18 4.38 8.47 18.78
C GLU A 18 4.58 6.99 19.10
N THR A 19 5.64 6.40 18.54
CA THR A 19 6.02 5.00 18.79
C THR A 19 6.73 4.87 20.14
N ASN A 20 7.25 3.67 20.45
CA ASN A 20 8.18 3.49 21.56
C ASN A 20 9.55 4.18 21.35
N ILE A 21 9.85 4.63 20.13
CA ILE A 21 11.04 5.42 19.82
C ILE A 21 10.63 6.89 19.78
N LYS A 22 11.13 7.67 20.75
CA LYS A 22 10.83 9.09 20.87
C LYS A 22 11.24 9.84 19.60
N GLY A 23 10.32 10.57 18.99
CA GLY A 23 10.52 11.32 17.75
C GLY A 23 10.16 10.55 16.48
N ILE A 24 9.77 9.25 16.58
CA ILE A 24 9.19 8.50 15.46
C ILE A 24 7.69 8.38 15.67
N TYR A 25 6.91 8.85 14.71
CA TYR A 25 5.45 8.86 14.69
C TYR A 25 4.91 7.97 13.58
N ILE A 26 3.70 7.45 13.75
CA ILE A 26 2.99 6.65 12.74
C ILE A 26 1.57 7.16 12.61
N ALA A 27 1.11 7.43 11.37
CA ALA A 27 -0.26 7.82 11.08
C ALA A 27 -0.84 7.05 9.89
N GLY A 28 -2.17 6.95 9.84
CA GLY A 28 -2.92 6.27 8.79
C GLY A 28 -3.12 4.78 9.06
N GLU A 29 -3.35 4.02 7.98
CA GLU A 29 -3.73 2.59 8.05
C GLU A 29 -2.70 1.72 8.79
N LEU A 30 -1.44 2.11 8.79
CA LEU A 30 -0.38 1.42 9.52
C LEU A 30 -0.66 1.35 11.03
N GLY A 31 -1.25 2.40 11.59
CA GLY A 31 -1.69 2.47 12.98
C GLY A 31 -2.98 1.70 13.29
N GLY A 32 -3.64 1.10 12.27
CA GLY A 32 -4.80 0.22 12.44
C GLY A 32 -6.14 0.76 11.97
N MET A 33 -6.23 1.97 11.41
CA MET A 33 -7.49 2.57 10.92
C MET A 33 -7.43 2.90 9.43
N GLY A 34 -8.19 2.19 8.61
CA GLY A 34 -8.06 2.13 7.15
C GLY A 34 -9.01 3.03 6.34
N LEU A 35 -9.68 4.03 6.90
CA LEU A 35 -10.52 4.95 6.14
C LEU A 35 -9.73 6.20 5.74
N ILE A 36 -9.94 6.70 4.51
CA ILE A 36 -9.26 7.88 3.97
C ILE A 36 -9.43 9.09 4.88
N LYS A 37 -10.67 9.38 5.31
CA LYS A 37 -10.96 10.45 6.27
C LYS A 37 -10.12 10.33 7.54
N ASN A 38 -10.12 9.17 8.16
CA ASN A 38 -9.39 8.94 9.41
C ASN A 38 -7.87 9.11 9.19
N SER A 39 -7.36 8.64 8.04
CA SER A 39 -5.95 8.82 7.70
C SER A 39 -5.58 10.30 7.56
N VAL A 40 -6.43 11.10 6.91
CA VAL A 40 -6.26 12.56 6.80
C VAL A 40 -6.24 13.22 8.17
N GLU A 41 -7.19 12.90 9.04
CA GLU A 41 -7.26 13.44 10.40
C GLU A 41 -6.04 13.05 11.24
N GLN A 42 -5.60 11.78 11.16
CA GLN A 42 -4.42 11.31 11.89
C GLN A 42 -3.13 11.98 11.41
N GLY A 43 -2.97 12.21 10.11
CA GLY A 43 -1.82 12.95 9.57
C GLY A 43 -1.69 14.34 10.17
N GLN A 44 -2.81 15.08 10.25
CA GLN A 44 -2.86 16.39 10.90
C GLN A 44 -2.53 16.29 12.39
N GLN A 45 -3.20 15.40 13.13
CA GLN A 45 -3.03 15.24 14.58
C GLN A 45 -1.60 14.81 14.96
N ALA A 46 -0.95 14.01 14.12
CA ALA A 46 0.45 13.63 14.33
C ALA A 46 1.38 14.85 14.23
N ILE A 47 1.14 15.75 13.28
CA ILE A 47 1.91 17.01 13.18
C ILE A 47 1.62 17.93 14.38
N GLU A 48 0.38 18.04 14.83
CA GLU A 48 0.02 18.78 16.05
C GLU A 48 0.73 18.22 17.30
N SER A 49 0.96 16.91 17.34
CA SER A 49 1.73 16.27 18.41
C SER A 49 3.23 16.56 18.29
N ILE A 50 3.78 16.57 17.07
CA ILE A 50 5.18 16.94 16.79
C ILE A 50 5.43 18.40 17.20
N LEU A 51 4.50 19.31 16.95
CA LEU A 51 4.60 20.72 17.35
C LEU A 51 4.82 20.90 18.86
N LYS A 52 4.19 20.07 19.69
CA LYS A 52 4.35 20.11 21.15
C LYS A 52 5.76 19.70 21.60
N SER A 53 6.49 18.97 20.75
CA SER A 53 7.87 18.51 20.99
C SER A 53 8.88 19.14 20.03
N LYS A 54 8.51 20.26 19.39
CA LYS A 54 9.37 20.93 18.40
C LYS A 54 10.75 21.25 19.01
N LYS A 55 11.78 20.83 18.32
CA LYS A 55 13.18 21.13 18.64
C LYS A 55 13.63 22.44 17.95
N PRO A 56 14.68 23.08 18.45
CA PRO A 56 15.28 24.22 17.74
C PRO A 56 15.68 23.86 16.32
N SER A 57 15.44 24.76 15.39
CA SER A 57 15.84 24.59 14.00
C SER A 57 17.37 24.53 13.89
N LYS A 58 17.88 23.58 13.11
CA LYS A 58 19.28 23.43 12.77
C LYS A 58 19.42 23.48 11.25
N GLU A 59 20.50 24.06 10.77
CA GLU A 59 20.80 24.10 9.33
C GLU A 59 20.95 22.68 8.78
N GLY A 60 20.33 22.41 7.63
CA GLY A 60 20.35 21.09 6.99
C GLY A 60 19.44 20.04 7.63
N VAL A 61 18.74 20.36 8.74
CA VAL A 61 17.85 19.43 9.46
C VAL A 61 16.39 19.88 9.29
N SER A 62 15.56 19.04 8.71
CA SER A 62 14.10 19.27 8.64
C SER A 62 13.44 19.08 10.01
N ASP A 63 12.42 19.87 10.31
CA ASP A 63 11.63 19.66 11.54
C ASP A 63 10.97 18.28 11.53
N VAL A 64 10.49 17.84 10.34
CA VAL A 64 9.90 16.51 10.17
C VAL A 64 10.21 15.92 8.78
N ILE A 65 10.56 14.65 8.74
CA ILE A 65 10.60 13.85 7.52
C ILE A 65 9.36 12.97 7.49
N ILE A 66 8.59 13.08 6.40
CA ILE A 66 7.34 12.33 6.19
C ILE A 66 7.59 11.23 5.16
N ILE A 67 7.32 9.99 5.52
CA ILE A 67 7.53 8.81 4.67
C ILE A 67 6.17 8.25 4.24
N GLY A 68 5.88 8.34 2.96
CA GLY A 68 4.61 8.00 2.32
C GLY A 68 3.75 9.24 2.02
N ALA A 69 3.26 9.35 0.78
CA ALA A 69 2.35 10.41 0.31
C ALA A 69 0.94 9.86 -0.03
N GLY A 70 0.46 8.94 0.78
CA GLY A 70 -0.96 8.60 0.86
C GLY A 70 -1.76 9.66 1.63
N PRO A 71 -3.06 9.45 1.90
CA PRO A 71 -3.92 10.43 2.57
C PRO A 71 -3.37 11.01 3.87
N ALA A 72 -2.74 10.17 4.71
CA ALA A 72 -2.13 10.62 5.96
C ALA A 72 -0.89 11.50 5.72
N GLY A 73 0.00 11.09 4.80
CA GLY A 73 1.21 11.83 4.49
C GLY A 73 0.93 13.17 3.79
N ILE A 74 -0.03 13.21 2.87
CA ILE A 74 -0.49 14.44 2.23
C ILE A 74 -1.01 15.42 3.29
N SER A 75 -1.89 14.97 4.16
CA SER A 75 -2.43 15.79 5.23
C SER A 75 -1.36 16.28 6.20
N ALA A 76 -0.41 15.43 6.56
CA ALA A 76 0.72 15.80 7.41
C ALA A 76 1.62 16.85 6.74
N THR A 77 1.89 16.71 5.43
CA THR A 77 2.70 17.68 4.68
C THR A 77 2.03 19.06 4.64
N LEU A 78 0.70 19.08 4.38
CA LEU A 78 -0.11 20.30 4.41
C LEU A 78 -0.12 20.92 5.82
N ALA A 79 -0.31 20.11 6.86
CA ALA A 79 -0.28 20.57 8.24
C ALA A 79 1.10 21.12 8.63
N SER A 80 2.19 20.48 8.22
CA SER A 80 3.54 20.98 8.45
C SER A 80 3.73 22.37 7.87
N LYS A 81 3.32 22.58 6.62
CA LYS A 81 3.37 23.89 5.98
C LYS A 81 2.50 24.92 6.67
N LYS A 82 1.25 24.54 7.02
CA LYS A 82 0.33 25.41 7.76
C LYS A 82 0.91 25.95 9.06
N HIS A 83 1.69 25.12 9.75
CA HIS A 83 2.30 25.45 11.04
C HIS A 83 3.76 25.96 10.93
N GLY A 84 4.25 26.23 9.72
CA GLY A 84 5.60 26.76 9.50
C GLY A 84 6.72 25.79 9.87
N LEU A 85 6.47 24.47 9.82
CA LEU A 85 7.49 23.44 9.96
C LEU A 85 8.20 23.20 8.62
N THR A 86 9.53 23.08 8.66
CA THR A 86 10.29 22.57 7.53
C THR A 86 10.06 21.06 7.40
N SER A 87 9.60 20.60 6.24
CA SER A 87 9.34 19.17 6.01
C SER A 87 9.85 18.69 4.66
N LYS A 88 10.25 17.43 4.61
CA LYS A 88 10.50 16.68 3.37
C LYS A 88 9.59 15.46 3.34
N THR A 89 8.90 15.26 2.23
CA THR A 89 7.99 14.12 2.05
C THR A 89 8.49 13.24 0.92
N PHE A 90 8.61 11.94 1.21
CA PHE A 90 9.08 10.92 0.28
C PHE A 90 7.97 9.92 -0.01
N GLU A 91 7.78 9.57 -1.28
CA GLU A 91 6.86 8.53 -1.74
C GLU A 91 7.62 7.55 -2.64
N GLN A 92 7.49 6.25 -2.35
CA GLN A 92 8.18 5.22 -3.13
C GLN A 92 7.68 5.09 -4.56
N ASP A 93 6.39 5.40 -4.78
CA ASP A 93 5.72 5.33 -6.08
C ASP A 93 5.25 6.74 -6.47
N SER A 94 3.94 6.95 -6.60
CA SER A 94 3.33 8.23 -6.97
C SER A 94 2.41 8.77 -5.90
N LEU A 95 2.15 10.06 -5.94
CA LEU A 95 1.23 10.78 -5.06
C LEU A 95 -0.11 10.04 -4.95
N GLY A 96 -0.59 9.89 -3.73
CA GLY A 96 -1.84 9.20 -3.44
C GLY A 96 -1.67 7.79 -2.89
N GLY A 97 -0.47 7.22 -2.97
CA GLY A 97 -0.15 5.91 -2.40
C GLY A 97 -1.11 4.82 -2.89
N THR A 98 -1.79 4.13 -1.96
CA THR A 98 -2.73 3.04 -2.31
C THR A 98 -3.87 3.48 -3.23
N VAL A 99 -4.34 4.73 -3.15
CA VAL A 99 -5.42 5.21 -4.03
C VAL A 99 -4.94 5.30 -5.49
N TYR A 100 -3.71 5.72 -5.71
CA TYR A 100 -3.10 5.72 -7.05
C TYR A 100 -3.14 4.32 -7.69
N THR A 101 -3.07 3.27 -6.88
CA THR A 101 -3.05 1.87 -7.33
C THR A 101 -4.42 1.24 -7.54
N PHE A 102 -5.51 1.95 -7.29
CA PHE A 102 -6.85 1.43 -7.55
C PHE A 102 -7.13 1.36 -9.06
N PRO A 103 -7.88 0.35 -9.54
CA PRO A 103 -8.45 0.36 -10.88
C PRO A 103 -9.28 1.64 -11.10
N ARG A 104 -9.31 2.14 -12.36
CA ARG A 104 -10.00 3.39 -12.69
C ARG A 104 -11.49 3.37 -12.35
N ALA A 105 -12.15 2.26 -12.65
CA ALA A 105 -13.58 2.06 -12.38
C ALA A 105 -13.94 1.86 -10.89
N LYS A 106 -12.95 1.82 -9.99
CA LYS A 106 -13.21 1.61 -8.58
C LYS A 106 -13.80 2.84 -7.92
N ILE A 107 -15.00 2.70 -7.35
CA ILE A 107 -15.58 3.69 -6.46
C ILE A 107 -14.78 3.71 -5.14
N VAL A 108 -14.31 4.86 -4.77
CA VAL A 108 -13.59 5.12 -3.53
C VAL A 108 -14.57 5.67 -2.51
N MET A 109 -14.93 4.85 -1.54
CA MET A 109 -15.78 5.29 -0.42
C MET A 109 -14.97 6.16 0.54
N THR A 110 -15.44 7.36 0.79
CA THR A 110 -14.85 8.29 1.74
C THR A 110 -15.96 9.03 2.49
N SER A 111 -15.59 9.99 3.29
CA SER A 111 -16.53 10.88 4.03
C SER A 111 -15.99 12.29 4.02
N PRO A 112 -16.82 13.31 4.26
CA PRO A 112 -16.36 14.67 4.36
C PRO A 112 -15.17 14.78 5.32
N MET A 113 -14.13 15.47 4.87
CA MET A 113 -12.87 15.62 5.59
C MET A 113 -12.38 17.06 5.53
N ASN A 114 -11.49 17.43 6.43
CA ASN A 114 -10.88 18.76 6.44
C ASN A 114 -9.39 18.63 6.10
N LEU A 115 -8.99 19.19 4.96
CA LEU A 115 -7.59 19.22 4.55
C LEU A 115 -6.93 20.51 5.03
N PRO A 116 -5.79 20.45 5.72
CA PRO A 116 -5.04 21.66 6.08
C PRO A 116 -4.76 22.51 4.82
N LEU A 117 -4.80 23.82 4.94
CA LEU A 117 -4.62 24.81 3.87
C LEU A 117 -5.67 24.79 2.73
N HIS A 118 -6.57 23.82 2.69
CA HIS A 118 -7.62 23.72 1.67
C HIS A 118 -9.02 23.88 2.27
N GLY A 119 -9.23 23.38 3.48
CA GLY A 119 -10.51 23.43 4.16
C GLY A 119 -11.37 22.19 3.96
N LYS A 120 -12.69 22.34 4.04
CA LYS A 120 -13.66 21.26 4.06
C LYS A 120 -13.89 20.68 2.67
N VAL A 121 -13.63 19.39 2.51
CA VAL A 121 -13.90 18.60 1.31
C VAL A 121 -15.15 17.75 1.56
N LYS A 122 -16.16 17.90 0.68
CA LYS A 122 -17.43 17.17 0.75
C LYS A 122 -17.43 16.07 -0.32
N LEU A 123 -16.65 15.01 -0.11
CA LEU A 123 -16.67 13.80 -0.93
C LEU A 123 -17.24 12.65 -0.11
N TYR A 124 -18.14 11.87 -0.72
CA TYR A 124 -18.70 10.63 -0.16
C TYR A 124 -18.22 9.43 -0.97
N ASP A 125 -18.87 9.16 -2.09
CA ASP A 125 -18.41 8.20 -3.08
C ASP A 125 -17.77 8.98 -4.23
N THR A 126 -16.53 8.68 -4.54
CA THR A 126 -15.75 9.40 -5.54
C THR A 126 -14.97 8.42 -6.40
N SER A 127 -14.53 8.88 -7.57
CA SER A 127 -13.60 8.10 -8.38
C SER A 127 -12.15 8.26 -7.89
N LYS A 128 -11.30 7.32 -8.30
CA LYS A 128 -9.85 7.43 -8.14
C LYS A 128 -9.33 8.75 -8.72
N ASP A 129 -9.75 9.07 -9.93
CA ASP A 129 -9.24 10.23 -10.68
C ASP A 129 -9.63 11.54 -10.02
N GLU A 130 -10.88 11.68 -9.56
CA GLU A 130 -11.35 12.87 -8.83
C GLU A 130 -10.56 13.11 -7.54
N LEU A 131 -10.29 12.04 -6.77
CA LEU A 131 -9.53 12.15 -5.53
C LEU A 131 -8.05 12.49 -5.79
N LEU A 132 -7.44 11.91 -6.83
CA LEU A 132 -6.06 12.24 -7.22
C LEU A 132 -5.95 13.67 -7.76
N GLN A 133 -6.94 14.15 -8.53
CA GLN A 133 -7.01 15.53 -8.99
C GLN A 133 -7.10 16.51 -7.83
N LEU A 134 -7.94 16.22 -6.82
CA LEU A 134 -8.02 17.02 -5.61
C LEU A 134 -6.66 17.12 -4.92
N TRP A 135 -5.98 16.01 -4.70
CA TRP A 135 -4.68 16.02 -4.02
C TRP A 135 -3.61 16.74 -4.83
N ASN A 136 -3.51 16.49 -6.13
CA ASN A 136 -2.59 17.22 -7.01
C ASN A 136 -2.85 18.74 -6.95
N LYS A 137 -4.14 19.14 -7.05
CA LYS A 137 -4.53 20.53 -6.94
C LYS A 137 -4.06 21.16 -5.62
N VAL A 138 -4.35 20.51 -4.50
CA VAL A 138 -4.02 21.05 -3.16
C VAL A 138 -2.50 21.14 -2.95
N ILE A 139 -1.74 20.18 -3.43
CA ILE A 139 -0.26 20.19 -3.38
C ILE A 139 0.29 21.34 -4.23
N THR A 140 -0.21 21.49 -5.47
CA THR A 140 0.23 22.54 -6.40
C THR A 140 -0.16 23.94 -5.90
N ASP A 141 -1.40 24.16 -5.50
CA ASP A 141 -1.89 25.44 -5.01
C ASP A 141 -1.10 25.94 -3.78
N ASN A 142 -0.51 25.02 -3.03
CA ASN A 142 0.28 25.32 -1.85
C ASN A 142 1.80 25.27 -2.12
N ASN A 143 2.28 25.17 -3.35
CA ASN A 143 3.69 25.07 -3.70
C ASN A 143 4.44 24.05 -2.82
N ILE A 144 3.89 22.85 -2.71
CA ILE A 144 4.48 21.72 -1.97
C ILE A 144 5.19 20.80 -2.95
N VAL A 145 6.36 20.31 -2.56
CA VAL A 145 7.12 19.31 -3.30
C VAL A 145 7.04 17.98 -2.58
N ILE A 146 6.58 16.97 -3.30
CA ILE A 146 6.63 15.55 -2.88
C ILE A 146 7.74 14.88 -3.69
N ASN A 147 8.66 14.20 -3.02
CA ASN A 147 9.71 13.43 -3.68
C ASN A 147 9.12 12.04 -4.04
N GLU A 148 8.52 11.96 -5.21
CA GLU A 148 7.98 10.72 -5.76
C GLU A 148 9.10 9.79 -6.27
N ASN A 149 8.78 8.50 -6.49
CA ASN A 149 9.73 7.47 -6.92
C ASN A 149 10.99 7.40 -6.03
N THR A 150 10.83 7.76 -4.75
CA THR A 150 11.92 7.85 -3.77
C THR A 150 11.60 6.98 -2.56
N LYS A 151 12.04 5.74 -2.61
CA LYS A 151 11.81 4.77 -1.52
C LYS A 151 12.80 5.04 -0.38
N VAL A 152 12.28 5.22 0.83
CA VAL A 152 13.10 5.23 2.05
C VAL A 152 13.36 3.80 2.51
N GLU A 153 14.61 3.46 2.80
CA GLU A 153 15.01 2.12 3.23
C GLU A 153 15.44 2.04 4.69
N ASN A 154 15.96 3.13 5.24
CA ASN A 154 16.43 3.13 6.62
C ASN A 154 16.08 4.43 7.33
N ILE A 155 15.81 4.29 8.63
CA ILE A 155 15.68 5.39 9.60
C ILE A 155 16.69 5.08 10.71
N ILE A 156 17.68 5.93 10.89
CA ILE A 156 18.79 5.69 11.81
C ILE A 156 18.79 6.80 12.86
N PRO A 157 18.41 6.48 14.12
CA PRO A 157 18.51 7.42 15.23
C PRO A 157 19.97 7.87 15.42
N GLN A 158 20.19 9.18 15.64
CA GLN A 158 21.50 9.77 15.86
C GLN A 158 21.70 10.11 17.35
N GLN A 159 22.96 10.23 17.78
CA GLN A 159 23.31 10.54 19.18
C GLN A 159 22.79 11.92 19.63
N ASP A 160 22.69 12.87 18.70
CA ASP A 160 22.16 14.22 18.98
C ASP A 160 20.61 14.27 19.00
N GLY A 161 19.96 13.11 18.88
CA GLY A 161 18.52 12.95 18.90
C GLY A 161 17.84 13.33 17.58
N THR A 162 18.57 13.56 16.49
CA THR A 162 18.03 13.64 15.13
C THR A 162 17.89 12.24 14.53
N PHE A 163 17.30 12.17 13.34
CA PHE A 163 17.17 10.93 12.57
C PHE A 163 17.81 11.13 11.19
N LYS A 164 18.67 10.19 10.80
CA LYS A 164 19.15 10.08 9.45
C LYS A 164 18.24 9.14 8.67
N VAL A 165 17.60 9.66 7.63
CA VAL A 165 16.73 8.91 6.71
C VAL A 165 17.51 8.65 5.43
N VAL A 166 17.60 7.38 5.03
CA VAL A 166 18.37 6.93 3.87
C VAL A 166 17.43 6.36 2.81
N THR A 167 17.54 6.85 1.59
CA THR A 167 16.77 6.37 0.44
C THR A 167 17.42 5.13 -0.20
N ALA A 168 16.69 4.45 -1.08
CA ALA A 168 17.21 3.32 -1.86
C ALA A 168 18.38 3.71 -2.78
N ASN A 169 18.46 4.98 -3.19
CA ASN A 169 19.55 5.51 -4.02
C ASN A 169 20.78 5.91 -3.20
N GLY A 170 20.71 5.79 -1.88
CA GLY A 170 21.80 6.17 -0.98
C GLY A 170 21.79 7.63 -0.53
N ASP A 171 20.81 8.44 -0.94
CA ASP A 171 20.68 9.81 -0.46
C ASP A 171 20.35 9.85 1.03
N GLU A 172 20.94 10.79 1.75
CA GLU A 172 20.78 10.95 3.19
C GLU A 172 20.10 12.27 3.53
N PHE A 173 19.14 12.23 4.44
CA PHE A 173 18.42 13.41 4.93
C PHE A 173 18.34 13.39 6.44
N LEU A 174 18.48 14.56 7.07
CA LEU A 174 18.37 14.70 8.52
C LEU A 174 17.05 15.35 8.90
N GLY A 175 16.41 14.79 9.93
CA GLY A 175 15.19 15.32 10.50
C GLY A 175 15.14 15.24 12.03
N ASN A 176 14.49 16.22 12.65
CA ASN A 176 14.23 16.20 14.09
C ASN A 176 13.21 15.15 14.51
N HIS A 177 12.25 14.89 13.61
CA HIS A 177 11.19 13.91 13.79
C HIS A 177 10.97 13.14 12.48
N VAL A 178 10.43 11.95 12.58
CA VAL A 178 10.02 11.14 11.42
C VAL A 178 8.56 10.75 11.59
N LEU A 179 7.73 11.00 10.57
CA LEU A 179 6.36 10.51 10.48
C LEU A 179 6.26 9.43 9.42
N ILE A 180 5.90 8.22 9.81
CA ILE A 180 5.73 7.07 8.92
C ILE A 180 4.25 6.95 8.56
N SER A 181 3.91 7.13 7.27
CA SER A 181 2.55 7.10 6.72
C SER A 181 2.43 6.20 5.48
N ILE A 182 3.22 5.13 5.44
CA ILE A 182 3.37 4.21 4.30
C ILE A 182 2.19 3.24 4.11
N GLY A 183 1.15 3.35 4.94
CA GLY A 183 0.03 2.42 4.93
C GLY A 183 0.44 1.01 5.37
N ARG A 184 -0.52 0.07 5.30
CA ARG A 184 -0.33 -1.28 5.79
C ARG A 184 0.00 -2.31 4.71
N ARG A 185 -0.35 -2.02 3.45
CA ARG A 185 -0.17 -2.99 2.36
C ARG A 185 1.28 -3.33 2.07
N GLY A 186 2.22 -2.42 2.45
CA GLY A 186 3.64 -2.61 2.23
C GLY A 186 4.01 -2.74 0.76
N SER A 187 5.17 -3.33 0.50
CA SER A 187 5.60 -3.69 -0.85
C SER A 187 4.92 -4.99 -1.31
N PRO A 188 4.62 -5.15 -2.59
CA PRO A 188 4.15 -6.42 -3.12
C PRO A 188 5.14 -7.53 -2.79
N ARG A 189 4.60 -8.67 -2.36
CA ARG A 189 5.43 -9.86 -2.14
C ARG A 189 5.95 -10.37 -3.47
N LYS A 190 7.26 -10.48 -3.57
CA LYS A 190 7.93 -11.10 -4.70
C LYS A 190 7.93 -12.63 -4.56
N LEU A 191 7.90 -13.32 -5.68
CA LEU A 191 8.03 -14.79 -5.73
C LEU A 191 9.48 -15.23 -5.69
N ASN A 192 10.42 -14.33 -6.05
CA ASN A 192 11.86 -14.57 -6.17
C ASN A 192 12.19 -15.69 -7.18
N ILE A 193 11.52 -15.65 -8.31
CA ILE A 193 11.68 -16.62 -9.40
C ILE A 193 12.42 -16.01 -10.60
N PRO A 194 13.07 -16.83 -11.46
CA PRO A 194 13.69 -16.36 -12.69
C PRO A 194 12.69 -15.60 -13.57
N GLY A 195 13.13 -14.45 -14.11
CA GLY A 195 12.33 -13.60 -14.99
C GLY A 195 11.34 -12.66 -14.30
N GLU A 196 11.20 -12.68 -12.99
CA GLU A 196 10.27 -11.80 -12.24
C GLU A 196 10.61 -10.29 -12.36
N VAL A 197 11.86 -9.97 -12.70
CA VAL A 197 12.31 -8.57 -12.91
C VAL A 197 11.99 -8.02 -14.32
N SER A 198 11.38 -8.81 -15.19
CA SER A 198 11.00 -8.40 -16.53
C SER A 198 9.97 -7.26 -16.51
N THR A 199 10.05 -6.36 -17.49
CA THR A 199 9.13 -5.22 -17.66
C THR A 199 7.67 -5.60 -17.89
N LYS A 200 7.40 -6.84 -18.31
CA LYS A 200 6.05 -7.39 -18.47
C LYS A 200 5.41 -7.89 -17.16
N VAL A 201 6.16 -7.89 -16.05
CA VAL A 201 5.67 -8.30 -14.73
C VAL A 201 5.19 -7.09 -13.97
N ALA A 202 3.96 -7.16 -13.47
CA ALA A 202 3.38 -6.13 -12.63
C ALA A 202 2.70 -6.73 -11.40
N TYR A 203 2.70 -5.96 -10.32
CA TYR A 203 2.07 -6.34 -9.04
C TYR A 203 0.75 -5.60 -8.80
N ARG A 204 0.30 -4.82 -9.80
CA ARG A 204 -0.89 -3.97 -9.76
C ARG A 204 -1.50 -3.88 -11.15
N LEU A 205 -2.81 -3.92 -11.23
CA LEU A 205 -3.56 -3.70 -12.46
C LEU A 205 -4.13 -2.28 -12.43
N LEU A 206 -3.61 -1.37 -13.25
CA LEU A 206 -3.97 0.05 -13.21
C LEU A 206 -5.06 0.41 -14.23
N GLU A 207 -4.94 -0.02 -15.46
CA GLU A 207 -5.81 0.35 -16.59
C GLU A 207 -6.18 -0.91 -17.39
N PRO A 208 -7.04 -1.81 -16.85
CA PRO A 208 -7.41 -3.05 -17.53
C PRO A 208 -8.06 -2.81 -18.90
N GLU A 209 -8.78 -1.71 -19.04
CA GLU A 209 -9.49 -1.33 -20.26
C GLU A 209 -8.56 -0.98 -21.46
N ARG A 210 -7.28 -0.83 -21.21
CA ARG A 210 -6.25 -0.60 -22.26
C ARG A 210 -5.52 -1.86 -22.69
N ILE A 211 -5.89 -3.00 -22.11
CA ILE A 211 -5.20 -4.26 -22.34
C ILE A 211 -6.13 -5.18 -23.11
N SER A 212 -5.79 -5.47 -24.36
CA SER A 212 -6.57 -6.36 -25.22
C SER A 212 -5.66 -7.26 -26.06
N ASN A 213 -6.22 -8.39 -26.49
CA ASN A 213 -5.56 -9.39 -27.37
C ASN A 213 -4.20 -9.89 -26.81
N LYS A 214 -4.10 -10.09 -25.48
CA LYS A 214 -2.91 -10.56 -24.78
C LYS A 214 -3.11 -11.92 -24.13
N ASN A 215 -2.03 -12.68 -24.04
CA ASN A 215 -1.96 -13.84 -23.17
C ASN A 215 -1.46 -13.38 -21.80
N ILE A 216 -2.28 -13.49 -20.78
CA ILE A 216 -2.02 -12.93 -19.46
C ILE A 216 -2.00 -14.03 -18.41
N VAL A 217 -0.93 -14.07 -17.64
CA VAL A 217 -0.87 -14.93 -16.45
C VAL A 217 -1.11 -14.08 -15.21
N VAL A 218 -2.14 -14.45 -14.45
CA VAL A 218 -2.45 -13.84 -13.15
C VAL A 218 -2.08 -14.84 -12.06
N VAL A 219 -1.33 -14.41 -11.05
CA VAL A 219 -0.87 -15.27 -9.95
C VAL A 219 -1.46 -14.80 -8.64
N GLY A 220 -2.21 -15.67 -7.97
CA GLY A 220 -2.79 -15.40 -6.65
C GLY A 220 -4.14 -16.05 -6.44
N GLY A 221 -4.55 -16.18 -5.17
CA GLY A 221 -5.82 -16.78 -4.78
C GLY A 221 -6.68 -15.84 -3.88
N GLY A 222 -6.38 -14.56 -3.86
CA GLY A 222 -7.13 -13.55 -3.10
C GLY A 222 -8.02 -12.68 -3.99
N ASP A 223 -8.82 -11.82 -3.37
CA ASP A 223 -9.77 -10.92 -4.08
C ASP A 223 -9.11 -10.12 -5.21
N SER A 224 -7.91 -9.60 -5.00
CA SER A 224 -7.22 -8.80 -6.04
C SER A 224 -6.84 -9.60 -7.28
N ALA A 225 -6.47 -10.87 -7.12
CA ALA A 225 -6.16 -11.74 -8.25
C ALA A 225 -7.43 -12.10 -9.03
N MET A 226 -8.50 -12.44 -8.31
CA MET A 226 -9.79 -12.78 -8.91
C MET A 226 -10.40 -11.58 -9.64
N GLU A 227 -10.44 -10.41 -8.98
CA GLU A 227 -10.93 -9.16 -9.58
C GLU A 227 -10.13 -8.80 -10.85
N ALA A 228 -8.80 -8.94 -10.82
CA ALA A 228 -7.95 -8.69 -11.98
C ALA A 228 -8.20 -9.68 -13.13
N ALA A 229 -8.30 -10.97 -12.83
CA ALA A 229 -8.57 -11.99 -13.85
C ALA A 229 -9.93 -11.77 -14.51
N MET A 230 -10.96 -11.46 -13.72
CA MET A 230 -12.31 -11.17 -14.23
C MET A 230 -12.38 -9.89 -15.07
N LEU A 231 -11.62 -8.84 -14.70
CA LEU A 231 -11.56 -7.60 -15.47
C LEU A 231 -10.85 -7.74 -16.81
N LEU A 232 -9.95 -8.71 -16.94
CA LEU A 232 -9.12 -8.88 -18.13
C LEU A 232 -9.65 -9.93 -19.11
N LYS A 233 -10.48 -10.87 -18.65
CA LYS A 233 -10.85 -12.08 -19.41
C LYS A 233 -11.65 -11.83 -20.69
N ASP A 234 -12.43 -10.76 -20.76
CA ASP A 234 -13.33 -10.53 -21.89
C ASP A 234 -12.59 -10.11 -23.15
N ASP A 235 -11.46 -9.43 -23.01
CA ASP A 235 -10.65 -8.93 -24.13
C ASP A 235 -9.30 -9.67 -24.27
N ASN A 236 -8.99 -10.64 -23.41
CA ASN A 236 -7.69 -11.30 -23.34
C ASN A 236 -7.81 -12.80 -23.02
N ASN A 237 -6.76 -13.55 -23.35
CA ASN A 237 -6.62 -14.94 -22.93
C ASN A 237 -5.95 -14.97 -21.55
N VAL A 238 -6.73 -15.22 -20.49
CA VAL A 238 -6.26 -15.12 -19.11
C VAL A 238 -6.14 -16.49 -18.46
N THR A 239 -4.99 -16.78 -17.86
CA THR A 239 -4.77 -17.93 -16.99
C THR A 239 -4.53 -17.47 -15.57
N LEU A 240 -5.38 -17.89 -14.63
CA LEU A 240 -5.22 -17.63 -13.20
C LEU A 240 -4.56 -18.82 -12.50
N LEU A 241 -3.35 -18.61 -11.98
CA LEU A 241 -2.61 -19.61 -11.19
C LEU A 241 -2.89 -19.39 -9.69
N CYS A 242 -3.51 -20.36 -9.05
CA CYS A 242 -3.84 -20.34 -7.63
C CYS A 242 -3.05 -21.41 -6.86
N ARG A 243 -2.28 -20.99 -5.84
CA ARG A 243 -1.47 -21.91 -5.03
C ARG A 243 -2.30 -22.90 -4.21
N ASN A 244 -3.49 -22.47 -3.78
CA ASN A 244 -4.40 -23.29 -2.99
C ASN A 244 -5.36 -24.09 -3.91
N ASP A 245 -6.05 -25.04 -3.32
CA ASP A 245 -7.10 -25.85 -3.97
C ASP A 245 -8.43 -25.12 -4.13
N ASN A 246 -8.56 -23.93 -3.51
CA ASN A 246 -9.80 -23.16 -3.51
C ASN A 246 -9.57 -21.68 -3.13
N PHE A 247 -10.65 -20.90 -3.14
CA PHE A 247 -10.67 -19.47 -2.83
C PHE A 247 -11.22 -19.12 -1.44
N THR A 248 -10.95 -19.92 -0.42
CA THR A 248 -11.55 -19.77 0.93
C THR A 248 -11.34 -18.40 1.60
N ARG A 249 -10.30 -17.67 1.22
CA ARG A 249 -9.91 -16.38 1.84
C ARG A 249 -10.56 -15.17 1.19
N SER A 250 -11.34 -15.36 0.13
CA SER A 250 -11.92 -14.30 -0.67
C SER A 250 -13.35 -13.97 -0.26
N LYS A 251 -13.83 -12.80 -0.67
CA LYS A 251 -15.21 -12.37 -0.45
C LYS A 251 -16.19 -13.34 -1.11
N PRO A 252 -17.35 -13.66 -0.48
CA PRO A 252 -18.35 -14.58 -1.06
C PRO A 252 -18.74 -14.18 -2.49
N LYS A 253 -19.02 -12.91 -2.75
CA LYS A 253 -19.39 -12.40 -4.06
C LYS A 253 -18.32 -12.67 -5.13
N ASN A 254 -17.04 -12.46 -4.81
CA ASN A 254 -15.95 -12.71 -5.78
C ASN A 254 -15.81 -14.20 -6.08
N ARG A 255 -16.04 -15.07 -5.07
CA ARG A 255 -16.03 -16.53 -5.27
C ARG A 255 -17.16 -16.98 -6.18
N GLU A 256 -18.37 -16.46 -5.99
CA GLU A 256 -19.50 -16.75 -6.86
C GLU A 256 -19.21 -16.36 -8.32
N LEU A 257 -18.75 -15.14 -8.54
CA LEU A 257 -18.44 -14.63 -9.88
C LEU A 257 -17.34 -15.46 -10.57
N ILE A 258 -16.25 -15.80 -9.87
CA ILE A 258 -15.17 -16.56 -10.49
C ILE A 258 -15.55 -18.01 -10.75
N ASN A 259 -16.38 -18.62 -9.90
CA ASN A 259 -16.90 -19.96 -10.14
C ASN A 259 -17.77 -19.99 -11.40
N ASN A 260 -18.62 -19.00 -11.62
CA ASN A 260 -19.38 -18.88 -12.87
C ASN A 260 -18.46 -18.81 -14.10
N CYS A 261 -17.34 -18.04 -13.99
CA CYS A 261 -16.34 -17.97 -15.07
C CYS A 261 -15.60 -19.30 -15.32
N ILE A 262 -15.46 -20.13 -14.31
CA ILE A 262 -14.89 -21.48 -14.45
C ILE A 262 -15.91 -22.41 -15.11
N GLU A 263 -17.17 -22.37 -14.68
CA GLU A 263 -18.26 -23.23 -15.20
C GLU A 263 -18.58 -22.93 -16.67
N ASP A 264 -18.56 -21.65 -17.08
CA ASP A 264 -18.80 -21.22 -18.47
C ASP A 264 -17.53 -21.26 -19.36
N ASN A 265 -16.39 -21.69 -18.79
CA ASN A 265 -15.08 -21.75 -19.44
C ASN A 265 -14.57 -20.40 -19.97
N SER A 266 -15.05 -19.27 -19.44
CA SER A 266 -14.57 -17.94 -19.82
C SER A 266 -13.25 -17.54 -19.17
N LEU A 267 -12.77 -18.32 -18.18
CA LEU A 267 -11.52 -18.12 -17.49
C LEU A 267 -10.86 -19.45 -17.12
N LEU A 268 -9.60 -19.62 -17.53
CA LEU A 268 -8.80 -20.78 -17.11
C LEU A 268 -8.21 -20.54 -15.71
N VAL A 269 -8.65 -21.34 -14.73
CA VAL A 269 -8.09 -21.34 -13.39
C VAL A 269 -7.36 -22.66 -13.12
N VAL A 270 -6.12 -22.55 -12.69
CA VAL A 270 -5.29 -23.69 -12.32
C VAL A 270 -5.03 -23.64 -10.82
N PHE A 271 -5.70 -24.51 -10.10
CA PHE A 271 -5.51 -24.68 -8.65
C PHE A 271 -4.24 -25.50 -8.33
N ASN A 272 -3.82 -25.44 -7.07
CA ASN A 272 -2.64 -26.14 -6.56
C ASN A 272 -1.37 -25.87 -7.41
N SER A 273 -1.25 -24.68 -7.97
CA SER A 273 -0.20 -24.34 -8.93
C SER A 273 0.75 -23.27 -8.42
N ASN A 274 2.02 -23.43 -8.74
CA ASN A 274 3.07 -22.46 -8.42
C ASN A 274 3.78 -22.05 -9.71
N LEU A 275 3.90 -20.75 -9.92
CA LEU A 275 4.72 -20.18 -10.99
C LEU A 275 6.20 -20.41 -10.66
N LEU A 276 6.96 -20.98 -11.60
CA LEU A 276 8.38 -21.33 -11.41
C LEU A 276 9.33 -20.38 -12.12
N SER A 277 8.98 -19.93 -13.32
CA SER A 277 9.78 -18.97 -14.10
C SER A 277 8.95 -18.22 -15.12
N ILE A 278 9.45 -17.06 -15.53
CA ILE A 278 8.87 -16.18 -16.53
C ILE A 278 9.91 -15.97 -17.64
N ASN A 279 9.62 -16.49 -18.82
CA ASN A 279 10.46 -16.34 -20.01
C ASN A 279 9.82 -15.29 -20.95
N ASP A 280 10.48 -14.95 -22.05
CA ASP A 280 10.02 -13.88 -22.97
C ASP A 280 8.64 -14.12 -23.54
N GLU A 281 8.28 -15.35 -23.91
CA GLU A 281 7.00 -15.69 -24.54
C GLU A 281 6.14 -16.65 -23.72
N SER A 282 6.64 -17.14 -22.58
CA SER A 282 5.94 -18.15 -21.79
C SER A 282 6.26 -18.09 -20.30
N CYS A 283 5.33 -18.61 -19.51
CA CYS A 283 5.54 -18.92 -18.11
C CYS A 283 5.61 -20.43 -17.90
N ILE A 284 6.48 -20.87 -16.99
CA ILE A 284 6.54 -22.26 -16.53
C ILE A 284 5.91 -22.33 -15.15
N TYR A 285 4.97 -23.21 -14.97
CA TYR A 285 4.32 -23.48 -13.69
C TYR A 285 4.23 -24.97 -13.39
N LYS A 286 4.11 -25.30 -12.12
CA LYS A 286 3.94 -26.68 -11.65
C LYS A 286 2.64 -26.80 -10.87
N VAL A 287 1.89 -27.84 -11.12
CA VAL A 287 0.75 -28.25 -10.29
C VAL A 287 1.29 -29.20 -9.22
N ASN A 288 0.90 -28.99 -7.96
CA ASN A 288 1.29 -29.88 -6.88
C ASN A 288 0.90 -31.34 -7.24
N ASP A 289 1.66 -32.30 -6.76
CA ASP A 289 1.46 -33.73 -7.00
C ASP A 289 1.60 -34.21 -8.47
N GLN A 290 2.00 -33.32 -9.39
CA GLN A 290 2.39 -33.68 -10.75
C GLN A 290 3.91 -33.62 -10.89
N GLU A 291 4.51 -34.61 -11.58
CA GLU A 291 5.96 -34.64 -11.76
C GLU A 291 6.42 -33.56 -12.76
N ASP A 292 5.64 -33.35 -13.81
CA ASP A 292 6.01 -32.44 -14.91
C ASP A 292 5.57 -31.01 -14.67
N SER A 293 6.41 -30.07 -15.07
CA SER A 293 6.05 -28.67 -15.20
C SER A 293 5.28 -28.41 -16.49
N LYS A 294 4.38 -27.45 -16.47
CA LYS A 294 3.56 -27.01 -17.60
C LYS A 294 4.01 -25.65 -18.09
N GLN A 295 3.78 -25.40 -19.36
CA GLN A 295 4.08 -24.12 -20.00
C GLN A 295 2.80 -23.45 -20.47
N VAL A 296 2.72 -22.13 -20.29
CA VAL A 296 1.62 -21.29 -20.78
C VAL A 296 2.21 -20.05 -21.47
N LYS A 297 1.63 -19.64 -22.59
CA LYS A 297 2.00 -18.40 -23.28
C LYS A 297 1.74 -17.19 -22.39
N ASN A 298 2.62 -16.16 -22.48
CA ASN A 298 2.41 -14.93 -21.78
C ASN A 298 2.98 -13.72 -22.53
N ASP A 299 2.20 -12.65 -22.53
CA ASP A 299 2.61 -11.30 -22.92
C ASP A 299 2.77 -10.43 -21.66
N LEU A 300 1.95 -10.68 -20.63
CA LEU A 300 1.93 -9.96 -19.36
C LEU A 300 1.75 -10.92 -18.19
N VAL A 301 2.36 -10.59 -17.06
CA VAL A 301 2.23 -11.34 -15.81
C VAL A 301 1.83 -10.41 -14.68
N TYR A 302 0.73 -10.71 -13.99
CA TYR A 302 0.27 -9.98 -12.82
C TYR A 302 0.39 -10.84 -11.57
N ILE A 303 1.20 -10.40 -10.60
CA ILE A 303 1.46 -11.17 -9.36
C ILE A 303 0.75 -10.52 -8.18
N PHE A 304 -0.28 -11.19 -7.66
CA PHE A 304 -1.05 -10.79 -6.48
C PHE A 304 -0.80 -11.74 -5.31
N ALA A 305 0.46 -11.95 -4.97
CA ALA A 305 0.89 -12.83 -3.87
C ALA A 305 0.67 -12.24 -2.46
N GLY A 306 -0.03 -11.10 -2.37
CA GLY A 306 -0.19 -10.31 -1.16
C GLY A 306 0.93 -9.30 -0.98
N GLY A 307 0.87 -8.55 0.12
CA GLY A 307 1.92 -7.59 0.51
C GLY A 307 2.79 -8.14 1.64
N GLU A 308 4.03 -7.73 1.66
CA GLU A 308 4.86 -7.85 2.85
C GLU A 308 4.56 -6.66 3.77
N LEU A 309 4.16 -6.96 5.00
CA LEU A 309 3.99 -5.91 6.00
C LEU A 309 5.33 -5.19 6.19
N PRO A 310 5.33 -3.88 6.40
CA PRO A 310 6.57 -3.11 6.58
C PRO A 310 7.25 -3.38 7.92
N THR A 311 7.04 -4.56 8.50
CA THR A 311 7.52 -4.95 9.83
C THR A 311 9.04 -4.82 9.93
N LYS A 312 9.77 -5.39 8.96
CA LYS A 312 11.24 -5.29 8.93
C LYS A 312 11.74 -3.84 8.84
N PHE A 313 11.05 -3.00 8.07
CA PHE A 313 11.39 -1.57 7.98
C PHE A 313 11.17 -0.85 9.31
N LEU A 314 10.09 -1.17 10.02
CA LEU A 314 9.76 -0.59 11.33
C LEU A 314 10.68 -1.09 12.46
N GLU A 315 11.08 -2.35 12.41
CA GLU A 315 11.98 -2.95 13.41
C GLU A 315 13.42 -2.42 13.34
N LYS A 316 13.89 -2.01 12.15
CA LYS A 316 15.24 -1.44 11.99
C LYS A 316 15.54 -0.27 12.93
N PRO A 317 14.70 0.78 13.05
CA PRO A 317 14.89 1.84 14.02
C PRO A 317 14.49 1.44 15.46
N GLY A 318 13.98 0.23 15.69
CA GLY A 318 13.60 -0.28 17.00
C GLY A 318 12.11 -0.12 17.35
N VAL A 319 11.23 0.13 16.38
CA VAL A 319 9.78 0.20 16.63
C VAL A 319 9.25 -1.18 17.00
N LYS A 320 8.57 -1.27 18.16
CA LYS A 320 7.97 -2.51 18.64
C LYS A 320 6.71 -2.85 17.87
N ILE A 321 6.62 -4.10 17.43
CA ILE A 321 5.43 -4.66 16.78
C ILE A 321 4.70 -5.56 17.79
N THR A 322 3.40 -5.37 17.90
CA THR A 322 2.54 -6.14 18.81
C THR A 322 1.44 -6.84 18.04
N LYS A 323 1.27 -8.13 18.28
CA LYS A 323 0.17 -8.89 17.70
C LYS A 323 -1.11 -8.60 18.48
N ARG A 324 -2.13 -8.05 17.80
CA ARG A 324 -3.43 -7.74 18.39
C ARG A 324 -4.51 -8.64 17.81
N PHE A 325 -5.36 -9.15 18.71
CA PHE A 325 -6.54 -9.95 18.38
C PHE A 325 -7.79 -9.09 18.55
N GLY A 326 -8.80 -9.32 17.72
CA GLY A 326 -10.12 -8.70 17.90
C GLY A 326 -10.92 -9.49 18.94
N TYR A 327 -11.41 -8.81 19.95
CA TYR A 327 -12.36 -9.39 20.91
C TYR A 327 -13.77 -8.96 20.50
N ILE A 328 -14.70 -9.90 20.49
CA ILE A 328 -16.13 -9.61 20.40
C ILE A 328 -16.54 -9.00 21.74
N MET A 329 -16.89 -7.72 21.78
CA MET A 329 -17.56 -7.15 22.94
C MET A 329 -18.91 -7.87 23.07
N LYS A 330 -19.05 -8.76 24.08
CA LYS A 330 -20.36 -9.32 24.44
C LYS A 330 -21.25 -8.13 24.79
N LYS A 331 -22.34 -7.93 24.05
CA LYS A 331 -23.42 -7.06 24.50
C LYS A 331 -23.89 -7.60 25.83
N HIS A 332 -23.72 -6.85 26.89
CA HIS A 332 -24.44 -7.11 28.12
C HIS A 332 -25.92 -6.89 27.81
N SER A 333 -26.69 -7.96 27.87
CA SER A 333 -28.15 -8.00 27.87
C SER A 333 -28.67 -7.33 29.13
#